data_89a9f50baa61d2472bef0f6adff45d06
#
_entry.id   89a9f50baa61d2472bef0f6adff45d06
#
_cell.length_a   1.000
_cell.length_b   1.000
_cell.length_c   1.000
_cell.angle_alpha   90.00
_cell.angle_beta   90.00
_cell.angle_gamma   90.00
#
_symmetry.space_group_name_H-M   'P 1'
#
loop_
_entity.id
_entity.type
_entity.pdbx_description
1 polymer ?
#
loop_
_entity_poly.entity_id
_entity_poly.type
_entity_poly.pdbx_seq_one_letter_code
_entity_poly.pdbx_strand_id
1 'polypeptide(L)'
;MASAAGLLLLAPFFALIALAIKLESPGPVFFRQERVGRHGRPFRIFKFRTMTVAPPSGGVPLTVAGDARITRVGAFLRKSKLDELAQLIDVLRGTMSLVGPRPEVPRYVAHYPPEWRERLLSVRPGITDFASVRYRDENDLLAQAHDPEREYIDVILPTKLQYALHYVDRPTFANDLRVIGLTLSTVF
;
A
#
# COMPACT_ATOMS: atom_id res chain seq x y z
N MET A 1 -11.21 -17.25 -1.61
CA MET A 1 -10.81 -18.28 -2.59
C MET A 1 -9.64 -17.76 -3.44
N ALA A 2 -9.79 -16.68 -4.23
CA ALA A 2 -8.72 -16.18 -5.12
C ALA A 2 -7.39 -15.89 -4.44
N SER A 3 -7.39 -15.22 -3.25
CA SER A 3 -6.15 -14.95 -2.50
C SER A 3 -5.45 -16.20 -1.98
N ALA A 4 -6.20 -17.25 -1.61
CA ALA A 4 -5.61 -18.52 -1.19
C ALA A 4 -4.91 -19.22 -2.37
N ALA A 5 -5.56 -19.26 -3.53
CA ALA A 5 -4.96 -19.80 -4.75
C ALA A 5 -3.72 -18.98 -5.17
N GLY A 6 -3.82 -17.66 -5.12
CA GLY A 6 -2.69 -16.75 -5.37
C GLY A 6 -1.51 -16.99 -4.43
N LEU A 7 -1.76 -17.14 -3.13
CA LEU A 7 -0.71 -17.41 -2.15
C LEU A 7 -0.02 -18.77 -2.38
N LEU A 8 -0.80 -19.81 -2.73
CA LEU A 8 -0.24 -21.13 -3.05
C LEU A 8 0.63 -21.08 -4.31
N LEU A 9 0.15 -20.44 -5.37
CA LEU A 9 0.87 -20.29 -6.62
C LEU A 9 2.16 -19.47 -6.44
N LEU A 10 2.11 -18.39 -5.65
CA LEU A 10 3.23 -17.49 -5.41
C LEU A 10 4.16 -17.95 -4.26
N ALA A 11 3.83 -19.05 -3.55
CA ALA A 11 4.61 -19.50 -2.40
C ALA A 11 6.11 -19.71 -2.69
N PRO A 12 6.52 -20.39 -3.79
CA PRO A 12 7.95 -20.54 -4.09
C PRO A 12 8.62 -19.18 -4.39
N PHE A 13 7.91 -18.27 -5.06
CA PHE A 13 8.40 -16.92 -5.31
C PHE A 13 8.53 -16.09 -4.03
N PHE A 14 7.58 -16.21 -3.11
CA PHE A 14 7.66 -15.58 -1.79
C PHE A 14 8.84 -16.09 -0.97
N ALA A 15 9.15 -17.39 -1.06
CA ALA A 15 10.32 -17.98 -0.41
C ALA A 15 11.63 -17.39 -0.96
N LEU A 16 11.74 -17.20 -2.28
CA LEU A 16 12.89 -16.57 -2.91
C LEU A 16 13.07 -15.10 -2.49
N ILE A 17 11.98 -14.33 -2.46
CA ILE A 17 11.99 -12.95 -1.96
C ILE A 17 12.43 -12.92 -0.49
N ALA A 18 11.87 -13.80 0.35
CA ALA A 18 12.21 -13.88 1.76
C ALA A 18 13.70 -14.20 1.98
N LEU A 19 14.25 -15.13 1.21
CA LEU A 19 15.66 -15.48 1.24
C LEU A 19 16.54 -14.28 0.82
N ALA A 20 16.20 -13.61 -0.29
CA ALA A 20 16.94 -12.43 -0.77
C ALA A 20 16.96 -11.30 0.30
N ILE A 21 15.83 -11.02 0.93
CA ILE A 21 15.73 -10.04 2.02
C ILE A 21 16.61 -10.43 3.21
N LYS A 22 16.63 -11.70 3.58
CA LYS A 22 17.41 -12.20 4.73
C LYS A 22 18.91 -12.19 4.47
N LEU A 23 19.33 -12.46 3.25
CA LEU A 23 20.75 -12.43 2.86
C LEU A 23 21.29 -11.00 2.79
N GLU A 24 20.46 -10.02 2.40
CA GLU A 24 20.92 -8.64 2.27
C GLU A 24 20.98 -7.87 3.59
N SER A 25 20.05 -8.10 4.51
CA SER A 25 20.00 -7.33 5.76
C SER A 25 19.40 -8.11 6.93
N PRO A 26 19.87 -7.92 8.17
CA PRO A 26 19.31 -8.56 9.36
C PRO A 26 17.89 -8.05 9.67
N GLY A 27 17.05 -8.91 10.26
CA GLY A 27 15.70 -8.55 10.70
C GLY A 27 14.59 -9.40 10.07
N PRO A 28 13.30 -9.06 10.29
CA PRO A 28 12.16 -9.83 9.81
C PRO A 28 11.99 -9.71 8.29
N VAL A 29 11.40 -10.74 7.66
CA VAL A 29 11.05 -10.73 6.23
C VAL A 29 9.96 -9.71 5.92
N PHE A 30 8.97 -9.64 6.80
CA PHE A 30 7.82 -8.76 6.64
C PHE A 30 7.97 -7.48 7.45
N PHE A 31 7.68 -6.37 6.82
CA PHE A 31 7.39 -5.10 7.47
C PHE A 31 5.91 -5.04 7.83
N ARG A 32 5.62 -4.57 9.05
CA ARG A 32 4.27 -4.51 9.60
C ARG A 32 3.98 -3.11 10.13
N GLN A 33 3.15 -2.36 9.42
CA GLN A 33 2.74 -1.00 9.80
C GLN A 33 1.25 -0.97 10.11
N GLU A 34 0.89 -0.19 11.12
CA GLU A 34 -0.51 0.05 11.45
C GLU A 34 -1.19 0.88 10.37
N ARG A 35 -2.36 0.44 9.98
CA ARG A 35 -3.24 1.09 9.01
C ARG A 35 -4.67 1.07 9.54
N VAL A 36 -5.49 2.00 9.03
CA VAL A 36 -6.91 2.05 9.34
C VAL A 36 -7.68 1.21 8.32
N GLY A 37 -8.44 0.25 8.83
CA GLY A 37 -9.28 -0.64 8.03
C GLY A 37 -10.75 -0.26 8.10
N ARG A 38 -11.59 -1.22 7.69
CA ARG A 38 -13.06 -1.06 7.67
C ARG A 38 -13.60 -0.66 9.04
N HIS A 39 -14.53 0.32 9.06
CA HIS A 39 -15.12 0.90 10.27
C HIS A 39 -14.11 1.52 11.24
N GLY A 40 -13.00 2.01 10.71
CA GLY A 40 -11.95 2.64 11.54
C GLY A 40 -11.12 1.65 12.37
N ARG A 41 -11.28 0.33 12.19
CA ARG A 41 -10.54 -0.69 12.97
C ARG A 41 -9.08 -0.74 12.53
N PRO A 42 -8.12 -0.56 13.44
CA PRO A 42 -6.71 -0.65 13.09
C PRO A 42 -6.33 -2.09 12.77
N PHE A 43 -5.41 -2.26 11.81
CA PHE A 43 -4.78 -3.54 11.51
C PHE A 43 -3.33 -3.32 11.09
N ARG A 44 -2.51 -4.37 11.14
CA ARG A 44 -1.11 -4.29 10.71
C ARG A 44 -0.95 -4.95 9.36
N ILE A 45 -0.74 -4.11 8.32
CA ILE A 45 -0.56 -4.54 6.92
C ILE A 45 0.69 -5.40 6.76
N PHE A 46 0.64 -6.42 5.90
CA PHE A 46 1.82 -7.17 5.49
C PHE A 46 2.46 -6.54 4.25
N LYS A 47 3.77 -6.26 4.32
CA LYS A 47 4.60 -5.95 3.16
C LYS A 47 5.92 -6.70 3.28
N PHE A 48 6.55 -7.03 2.17
CA PHE A 48 7.94 -7.43 2.23
C PHE A 48 8.81 -6.26 2.68
N ARG A 49 9.81 -6.54 3.50
CA ARG A 49 10.73 -5.51 3.99
C ARG A 49 11.61 -5.01 2.85
N THR A 50 11.60 -3.70 2.64
CA THR A 50 12.37 -3.02 1.59
C THR A 50 13.42 -2.06 2.15
N MET A 51 13.50 -1.93 3.47
CA MET A 51 14.39 -0.99 4.17
C MET A 51 15.10 -1.72 5.31
N THR A 52 16.28 -1.24 5.66
CA THR A 52 16.99 -1.67 6.88
C THR A 52 16.16 -1.30 8.11
N VAL A 53 16.27 -2.12 9.16
CA VAL A 53 15.65 -1.82 10.46
C VAL A 53 16.51 -0.74 11.12
N ALA A 54 16.16 0.52 10.90
CA ALA A 54 16.77 1.63 11.64
C ALA A 54 16.24 1.66 13.08
N PRO A 55 17.04 2.13 14.06
CA PRO A 55 16.53 2.43 15.40
C PRO A 55 15.38 3.44 15.28
N PRO A 56 14.41 3.44 16.20
CA PRO A 56 13.26 4.34 16.18
C PRO A 56 13.72 5.80 16.44
N SER A 57 14.21 6.44 15.42
CA SER A 57 14.36 7.89 15.37
C SER A 57 13.05 8.42 14.79
N GLY A 58 12.40 9.35 15.50
CA GLY A 58 11.07 9.87 15.19
C GLY A 58 10.91 10.53 13.82
N GLY A 59 11.16 9.77 12.76
CA GLY A 59 11.03 10.20 11.37
C GLY A 59 9.58 10.19 10.89
N VAL A 60 9.27 11.04 9.93
CA VAL A 60 7.99 11.09 9.23
C VAL A 60 7.73 9.73 8.56
N PRO A 61 6.51 9.15 8.66
CA PRO A 61 6.18 7.86 8.07
C PRO A 61 6.20 7.85 6.53
N LEU A 62 6.41 9.00 5.90
CA LEU A 62 6.52 9.18 4.47
C LEU A 62 7.92 8.79 3.98
N THR A 63 7.98 7.94 2.94
CA THR A 63 9.24 7.59 2.26
C THR A 63 9.31 8.35 0.95
N VAL A 64 10.40 9.08 0.75
CA VAL A 64 10.70 9.77 -0.53
C VAL A 64 11.68 8.94 -1.37
N ALA A 65 11.78 9.25 -2.65
CA ALA A 65 12.78 8.63 -3.52
C ALA A 65 14.20 8.95 -3.03
N GLY A 66 15.09 7.96 -3.12
CA GLY A 66 16.49 8.13 -2.68
C GLY A 66 16.74 7.95 -1.18
N ASP A 67 15.75 7.50 -0.40
CA ASP A 67 15.94 7.21 1.02
C ASP A 67 17.05 6.16 1.23
N ALA A 68 18.12 6.55 1.92
CA ALA A 68 19.32 5.72 2.14
C ALA A 68 19.06 4.41 2.92
N ARG A 69 17.89 4.28 3.56
CA ARG A 69 17.48 3.06 4.26
C ARG A 69 17.01 1.97 3.30
N ILE A 70 16.70 2.30 2.04
CA ILE A 70 16.19 1.33 1.05
C ILE A 70 17.34 0.40 0.66
N THR A 71 17.13 -0.91 0.80
CA THR A 71 18.10 -1.94 0.38
C THR A 71 18.04 -2.13 -1.14
N ARG A 72 19.04 -2.78 -1.72
CA ARG A 72 19.08 -3.04 -3.19
C ARG A 72 17.91 -3.95 -3.61
N VAL A 73 17.69 -5.04 -2.87
CA VAL A 73 16.50 -5.91 -3.05
C VAL A 73 15.23 -5.10 -2.83
N GLY A 74 15.22 -4.25 -1.79
CA GLY A 74 14.10 -3.37 -1.49
C GLY A 74 13.77 -2.39 -2.62
N ALA A 75 14.77 -1.80 -3.27
CA ALA A 75 14.58 -0.91 -4.42
C ALA A 75 13.92 -1.65 -5.60
N PHE A 76 14.38 -2.88 -5.90
CA PHE A 76 13.77 -3.74 -6.92
C PHE A 76 12.31 -4.06 -6.58
N LEU A 77 12.02 -4.50 -5.33
CA LEU A 77 10.68 -4.86 -4.89
C LEU A 77 9.71 -3.65 -4.96
N ARG A 78 10.17 -2.45 -4.57
CA ARG A 78 9.38 -1.22 -4.65
C ARG A 78 9.08 -0.81 -6.10
N LYS A 79 10.08 -0.84 -6.97
CA LYS A 79 9.92 -0.50 -8.38
C LYS A 79 8.92 -1.43 -9.08
N SER A 80 8.95 -2.72 -8.77
CA SER A 80 8.04 -3.74 -9.30
C SER A 80 6.75 -3.91 -8.49
N LYS A 81 6.54 -3.15 -7.40
CA LYS A 81 5.40 -3.28 -6.46
C LYS A 81 5.23 -4.70 -5.87
N LEU A 82 6.25 -5.54 -5.97
CA LEU A 82 6.24 -6.91 -5.44
C LEU A 82 6.22 -6.95 -3.91
N ASP A 83 6.69 -5.88 -3.25
CA ASP A 83 6.63 -5.75 -1.79
C ASP A 83 5.18 -5.78 -1.27
N GLU A 84 4.21 -5.37 -2.06
CA GLU A 84 2.80 -5.33 -1.70
C GLU A 84 2.06 -6.65 -1.91
N LEU A 85 2.63 -7.63 -2.64
CA LEU A 85 2.00 -8.93 -2.84
C LEU A 85 1.78 -9.69 -1.52
N ALA A 86 2.57 -9.41 -0.48
CA ALA A 86 2.36 -9.97 0.86
C ALA A 86 0.99 -9.59 1.45
N GLN A 87 0.32 -8.53 0.96
CA GLN A 87 -1.03 -8.14 1.37
C GLN A 87 -2.11 -9.17 0.98
N LEU A 88 -1.81 -10.13 0.09
CA LEU A 88 -2.68 -11.28 -0.13
C LEU A 88 -2.97 -12.06 1.16
N ILE A 89 -2.06 -12.01 2.13
CA ILE A 89 -2.27 -12.55 3.48
C ILE A 89 -3.38 -11.77 4.20
N ASP A 90 -3.40 -10.44 4.07
CA ASP A 90 -4.43 -9.58 4.67
C ASP A 90 -5.80 -9.81 4.01
N VAL A 91 -5.81 -10.05 2.69
CA VAL A 91 -7.03 -10.44 1.96
C VAL A 91 -7.55 -11.79 2.44
N LEU A 92 -6.66 -12.79 2.60
CA LEU A 92 -7.04 -14.11 3.12
C LEU A 92 -7.60 -14.01 4.55
N ARG A 93 -7.05 -13.13 5.37
CA ARG A 93 -7.53 -12.84 6.74
C ARG A 93 -8.83 -12.03 6.78
N GLY A 94 -9.28 -11.51 5.64
CA GLY A 94 -10.49 -10.70 5.55
C GLY A 94 -10.36 -9.25 6.05
N THR A 95 -9.15 -8.79 6.37
CA THR A 95 -8.88 -7.40 6.76
C THR A 95 -8.79 -6.47 5.55
N MET A 96 -8.44 -7.02 4.37
CA MET A 96 -8.37 -6.30 3.10
C MET A 96 -9.20 -6.99 2.01
N SER A 97 -9.37 -6.31 0.88
CA SER A 97 -9.85 -6.81 -0.41
C SER A 97 -8.74 -6.73 -1.46
N LEU A 98 -8.92 -7.37 -2.62
CA LEU A 98 -8.01 -7.17 -3.75
C LEU A 98 -8.12 -5.74 -4.27
N VAL A 99 -9.35 -5.25 -4.47
CA VAL A 99 -9.64 -3.89 -4.93
C VAL A 99 -10.41 -3.15 -3.85
N GLY A 100 -10.10 -1.88 -3.65
CA GLY A 100 -10.74 -1.00 -2.66
C GLY A 100 -9.84 0.18 -2.29
N PRO A 101 -10.37 1.18 -1.57
CA PRO A 101 -9.59 2.32 -1.11
C PRO A 101 -8.29 1.89 -0.41
N ARG A 102 -7.17 2.50 -0.76
CA ARG A 102 -5.88 2.17 -0.13
C ARG A 102 -5.91 2.50 1.36
N PRO A 103 -5.46 1.58 2.26
CA PRO A 103 -5.48 1.86 3.70
C PRO A 103 -4.40 2.88 4.07
N GLU A 104 -4.81 3.94 4.76
CA GLU A 104 -3.89 4.97 5.24
C GLU A 104 -3.49 4.75 6.70
N VAL A 105 -2.37 5.37 7.11
CA VAL A 105 -1.96 5.42 8.51
C VAL A 105 -2.93 6.30 9.33
N PRO A 106 -3.11 6.06 10.64
CA PRO A 106 -4.04 6.84 11.47
C PRO A 106 -3.82 8.35 11.36
N ARG A 107 -2.56 8.79 11.26
CA ARG A 107 -2.17 10.19 11.13
C ARG A 107 -2.86 10.86 9.93
N TYR A 108 -2.88 10.23 8.75
CA TYR A 108 -3.49 10.81 7.55
C TYR A 108 -5.00 10.62 7.50
N VAL A 109 -5.54 9.56 8.11
CA VAL A 109 -6.99 9.41 8.27
C VAL A 109 -7.60 10.52 9.13
N ALA A 110 -6.81 11.14 10.03
CA ALA A 110 -7.25 12.29 10.80
C ALA A 110 -7.55 13.53 9.92
N HIS A 111 -6.96 13.62 8.72
CA HIS A 111 -7.20 14.69 7.74
C HIS A 111 -8.35 14.40 6.78
N TYR A 112 -9.04 13.27 6.91
CA TYR A 112 -10.20 12.98 6.07
C TYR A 112 -11.35 13.92 6.40
N PRO A 113 -12.00 14.55 5.39
CA PRO A 113 -13.22 15.30 5.60
C PRO A 113 -14.26 14.43 6.34
N PRO A 114 -14.91 14.93 7.39
CA PRO A 114 -15.86 14.14 8.21
C PRO A 114 -16.93 13.42 7.38
N GLU A 115 -17.49 14.10 6.38
CA GLU A 115 -18.52 13.57 5.48
C GLU A 115 -18.02 12.45 4.55
N TRP A 116 -16.72 12.38 4.28
CA TRP A 116 -16.11 11.34 3.43
C TRP A 116 -15.59 10.17 4.26
N ARG A 117 -15.15 10.45 5.47
CA ARG A 117 -14.49 9.48 6.35
C ARG A 117 -15.34 8.25 6.60
N GLU A 118 -16.61 8.42 6.96
CA GLU A 118 -17.51 7.31 7.23
C GLU A 118 -17.72 6.44 6.00
N ARG A 119 -17.95 7.06 4.84
CA ARG A 119 -18.15 6.37 3.55
C ARG A 119 -16.91 5.61 3.14
N LEU A 120 -15.72 6.24 3.17
CA LEU A 120 -14.45 5.63 2.78
C LEU A 120 -14.11 4.44 3.68
N LEU A 121 -14.40 4.53 4.97
CA LEU A 121 -14.16 3.46 5.93
C LEU A 121 -15.31 2.44 6.01
N SER A 122 -16.38 2.56 5.25
CA SER A 122 -17.49 1.58 5.23
C SER A 122 -17.12 0.27 4.54
N VAL A 123 -16.12 0.28 3.66
CA VAL A 123 -15.65 -0.87 2.90
C VAL A 123 -14.30 -1.39 3.40
N ARG A 124 -13.92 -2.62 2.98
CA ARG A 124 -12.57 -3.12 3.23
C ARG A 124 -11.58 -2.36 2.35
N PRO A 125 -10.42 -1.96 2.89
CA PRO A 125 -9.36 -1.39 2.07
C PRO A 125 -8.83 -2.41 1.06
N GLY A 126 -8.34 -1.92 -0.08
CA GLY A 126 -7.81 -2.74 -1.16
C GLY A 126 -6.28 -2.79 -1.21
N ILE A 127 -5.75 -3.82 -1.91
CA ILE A 127 -4.33 -3.85 -2.32
C ILE A 127 -4.11 -2.77 -3.38
N THR A 128 -5.06 -2.63 -4.30
CA THR A 128 -5.03 -1.64 -5.38
C THR A 128 -6.36 -0.89 -5.50
N ASP A 129 -6.29 0.29 -6.08
CA ASP A 129 -7.41 1.16 -6.46
C ASP A 129 -7.02 2.07 -7.62
N PHE A 130 -7.94 2.88 -8.13
CA PHE A 130 -7.66 3.87 -9.19
C PHE A 130 -6.62 4.91 -8.77
N ALA A 131 -6.60 5.32 -7.50
CA ALA A 131 -5.62 6.27 -6.98
C ALA A 131 -4.21 5.67 -7.00
N SER A 132 -4.05 4.40 -6.59
CA SER A 132 -2.76 3.69 -6.62
C SER A 132 -2.19 3.55 -8.03
N VAL A 133 -3.05 3.37 -9.04
CA VAL A 133 -2.64 3.35 -10.45
C VAL A 133 -2.19 4.75 -10.89
N ARG A 134 -2.97 5.79 -10.58
CA ARG A 134 -2.69 7.18 -10.98
C ARG A 134 -1.45 7.76 -10.31
N TYR A 135 -1.24 7.43 -9.04
CA TYR A 135 -0.12 7.90 -8.22
C TYR A 135 0.95 6.82 -8.04
N ARG A 136 1.22 6.04 -9.10
CA ARG A 136 2.26 4.99 -9.08
C ARG A 136 3.61 5.53 -8.60
N ASP A 137 3.99 6.70 -9.10
CA ASP A 137 5.27 7.36 -8.88
C ASP A 137 5.16 8.46 -7.81
N GLU A 138 4.26 8.28 -6.82
CA GLU A 138 4.02 9.23 -5.72
C GLU A 138 5.31 9.61 -4.98
N ASN A 139 6.21 8.65 -4.76
CA ASN A 139 7.48 8.91 -4.08
C ASN A 139 8.38 9.87 -4.84
N ASP A 140 8.35 9.84 -6.18
CA ASP A 140 9.12 10.73 -7.04
C ASP A 140 8.52 12.14 -7.07
N LEU A 141 7.18 12.23 -7.06
CA LEU A 141 6.48 13.50 -6.91
C LEU A 141 6.80 14.16 -5.58
N LEU A 142 6.73 13.40 -4.49
CA LEU A 142 7.03 13.89 -3.15
C LEU A 142 8.50 14.27 -2.96
N ALA A 143 9.43 13.60 -3.66
CA ALA A 143 10.85 13.94 -3.61
C ALA A 143 11.16 15.32 -4.22
N GLN A 144 10.30 15.83 -5.10
CA GLN A 144 10.44 17.14 -5.74
C GLN A 144 9.77 18.27 -4.93
N ALA A 145 8.95 17.92 -3.93
CA ALA A 145 8.24 18.89 -3.10
C ALA A 145 9.17 19.52 -2.06
N HIS A 146 9.00 20.82 -1.79
CA HIS A 146 9.73 21.51 -0.73
C HIS A 146 9.38 20.96 0.67
N ASP A 147 8.08 20.62 0.87
CA ASP A 147 7.55 19.98 2.07
C ASP A 147 6.72 18.77 1.63
N PRO A 148 7.30 17.55 1.58
CA PRO A 148 6.61 16.35 1.11
C PRO A 148 5.36 15.99 1.91
N GLU A 149 5.36 16.25 3.23
CA GLU A 149 4.21 15.92 4.06
C GLU A 149 3.04 16.86 3.79
N ARG A 150 3.30 18.14 3.68
CA ARG A 150 2.30 19.15 3.35
C ARG A 150 1.75 18.93 1.95
N GLU A 151 2.62 18.67 0.97
CA GLU A 151 2.21 18.32 -0.40
C GLU A 151 1.30 17.08 -0.41
N TYR A 152 1.64 16.07 0.38
CA TYR A 152 0.80 14.88 0.51
C TYR A 152 -0.58 15.23 1.07
N ILE A 153 -0.65 15.97 2.18
CA ILE A 153 -1.90 16.27 2.88
C ILE A 153 -2.79 17.23 2.08
N ASP A 154 -2.21 18.29 1.50
CA ASP A 154 -2.97 19.38 0.90
C ASP A 154 -3.33 19.12 -0.57
N VAL A 155 -2.54 18.30 -1.30
CA VAL A 155 -2.70 18.10 -2.74
C VAL A 155 -3.01 16.64 -3.10
N ILE A 156 -2.16 15.69 -2.67
CA ILE A 156 -2.27 14.31 -3.12
C ILE A 156 -3.43 13.60 -2.43
N LEU A 157 -3.52 13.69 -1.12
CA LEU A 157 -4.52 12.99 -0.32
C LEU A 157 -5.96 13.35 -0.74
N PRO A 158 -6.36 14.63 -0.89
CA PRO A 158 -7.72 14.97 -1.32
C PRO A 158 -8.08 14.34 -2.67
N THR A 159 -7.16 14.34 -3.62
CA THR A 159 -7.39 13.72 -4.94
C THR A 159 -7.54 12.20 -4.82
N LYS A 160 -6.71 11.53 -4.02
CA LYS A 160 -6.81 10.09 -3.75
C LYS A 160 -8.16 9.73 -3.11
N LEU A 161 -8.64 10.56 -2.17
CA LEU A 161 -9.93 10.36 -1.53
C LEU A 161 -11.10 10.50 -2.51
N GLN A 162 -11.03 11.40 -3.50
CA GLN A 162 -12.04 11.51 -4.56
C GLN A 162 -12.12 10.23 -5.40
N TYR A 163 -10.98 9.67 -5.83
CA TYR A 163 -10.95 8.39 -6.53
C TYR A 163 -11.54 7.26 -5.68
N ALA A 164 -11.19 7.24 -4.39
CA ALA A 164 -11.68 6.24 -3.45
C ALA A 164 -13.20 6.35 -3.26
N LEU A 165 -13.76 7.57 -3.12
CA LEU A 165 -15.20 7.80 -3.05
C LEU A 165 -15.92 7.34 -4.30
N HIS A 166 -15.38 7.67 -5.49
CA HIS A 166 -15.97 7.21 -6.75
C HIS A 166 -16.08 5.68 -6.82
N TYR A 167 -15.05 4.97 -6.32
CA TYR A 167 -15.09 3.52 -6.22
C TYR A 167 -16.14 3.03 -5.20
N VAL A 168 -16.18 3.64 -4.01
CA VAL A 168 -17.14 3.27 -2.95
C VAL A 168 -18.58 3.46 -3.38
N ASP A 169 -18.85 4.48 -4.19
CA ASP A 169 -20.20 4.75 -4.71
C ASP A 169 -20.64 3.78 -5.80
N ARG A 170 -19.71 3.15 -6.50
CA ARG A 170 -19.98 2.25 -7.62
C ARG A 170 -19.12 0.97 -7.54
N PRO A 171 -19.25 0.15 -6.48
CA PRO A 171 -18.49 -1.06 -6.32
C PRO A 171 -19.06 -2.15 -7.23
N THR A 172 -18.53 -2.26 -8.45
CA THR A 172 -18.93 -3.29 -9.40
C THR A 172 -17.78 -4.24 -9.69
N PHE A 173 -18.08 -5.51 -9.93
CA PHE A 173 -17.09 -6.50 -10.35
C PHE A 173 -16.34 -6.09 -11.62
N ALA A 174 -17.01 -5.41 -12.56
CA ALA A 174 -16.38 -4.89 -13.77
C ALA A 174 -15.33 -3.81 -13.44
N ASN A 175 -15.61 -2.92 -12.47
CA ASN A 175 -14.64 -1.94 -11.99
C ASN A 175 -13.45 -2.63 -11.31
N ASP A 176 -13.68 -3.68 -10.53
CA ASP A 176 -12.60 -4.46 -9.91
C ASP A 176 -11.67 -5.06 -10.96
N LEU A 177 -12.23 -5.72 -11.97
CA LEU A 177 -11.45 -6.28 -13.08
C LEU A 177 -10.68 -5.20 -13.84
N ARG A 178 -11.31 -4.04 -14.07
CA ARG A 178 -10.65 -2.89 -14.73
C ARG A 178 -9.47 -2.39 -13.91
N VAL A 179 -9.62 -2.20 -12.60
CA VAL A 179 -8.54 -1.74 -11.72
C VAL A 179 -7.40 -2.76 -11.69
N ILE A 180 -7.71 -4.06 -11.59
CA ILE A 180 -6.71 -5.12 -11.62
C ILE A 180 -5.95 -5.10 -12.96
N GLY A 181 -6.66 -5.02 -14.09
CA GLY A 181 -6.05 -4.92 -15.41
C GLY A 181 -5.12 -3.71 -15.55
N LEU A 182 -5.56 -2.53 -15.12
CA LEU A 182 -4.75 -1.32 -15.10
C LEU A 182 -3.52 -1.48 -14.20
N THR A 183 -3.67 -2.07 -13.02
CA THR A 183 -2.55 -2.32 -12.12
C THR A 183 -1.50 -3.22 -12.76
N LEU A 184 -1.93 -4.33 -13.38
CA LEU A 184 -1.02 -5.24 -14.07
C LEU A 184 -0.29 -4.54 -15.23
N SER A 185 -1.00 -3.76 -16.05
CA SER A 185 -0.39 -3.01 -17.17
C SER A 185 0.57 -1.91 -16.73
N THR A 186 0.49 -1.45 -15.49
CA THR A 186 1.42 -0.44 -14.95
C THR A 186 2.61 -1.06 -14.23
N VAL A 187 2.53 -2.32 -13.83
CA VAL A 187 3.61 -3.05 -13.15
C VAL A 187 4.52 -3.76 -14.16
N PHE A 188 3.94 -4.29 -15.24
CA PHE A 188 4.60 -5.04 -16.31
C PHE A 188 4.59 -4.29 -17.62
#